data_557d0388c9e0bfe3a34c636fab82fa2c
#
_entry.id   557d0388c9e0bfe3a34c636fab82fa2c
#
_cell.length_a   1.000
_cell.length_b   1.000
_cell.length_c   1.000
_cell.angle_alpha   90.00
_cell.angle_beta   90.00
_cell.angle_gamma   90.00
#
_symmetry.space_group_name_H-M   'P 1'
#
loop_
_entity.id
_entity.type
_entity.pdbx_description
1 polymer ?
#
loop_
_entity_poly.entity_id
_entity_poly.type
_entity_poly.pdbx_seq_one_letter_code
_entity_poly.pdbx_strand_id
1 'polypeptide(L)'
;MRHISFLAMNAFGLLSGASGALAGGYIAPVAETVVVAPAEVAPTEIASVSDWAGGYAGGSIGYAFGADDEVGIDQYEEDVLVGRVTDLTDLKVKGLNAGIHAGYRWQRANWVFGPELTIEAGDISDEKSGSGIVDGDFVTLGFESKVNHILGLQMKTGYLVNPQTLVYGSAGYVRGDFDYILSATINGEGGSVTESYTADGYSLGLGFERKLRDNLSVFAEWQYRNFGKTDVTFADGTDAILTRATPEHHNVKIGVNFSF
;
A
#
# COMPACT_ATOMS: atom_id res chain seq x y z
N MET A 1 -29.91 -25.56 -18.34
CA MET A 1 -30.88 -25.14 -19.38
C MET A 1 -30.81 -23.64 -19.54
N ARG A 2 -30.23 -23.14 -20.56
CA ARG A 2 -30.58 -22.07 -21.50
C ARG A 2 -29.31 -21.61 -22.22
N HIS A 3 -29.21 -22.08 -23.44
CA HIS A 3 -28.27 -21.66 -24.46
C HIS A 3 -28.61 -20.23 -24.92
N ILE A 4 -27.58 -19.42 -25.16
CA ILE A 4 -27.73 -18.25 -26.02
C ILE A 4 -26.66 -18.35 -27.10
N SER A 5 -27.16 -18.42 -28.32
CA SER A 5 -26.46 -18.67 -29.57
C SER A 5 -25.83 -17.39 -30.12
N PHE A 6 -24.64 -17.56 -30.70
CA PHE A 6 -24.00 -16.62 -31.60
C PHE A 6 -24.72 -16.57 -32.95
N LEU A 7 -24.96 -15.38 -33.47
CA LEU A 7 -25.38 -15.16 -34.85
C LEU A 7 -24.28 -14.42 -35.59
N ALA A 8 -23.63 -15.13 -36.50
CA ALA A 8 -22.77 -14.56 -37.52
C ALA A 8 -23.64 -14.14 -38.73
N MET A 9 -23.40 -12.99 -39.29
CA MET A 9 -24.06 -12.54 -40.51
C MET A 9 -23.03 -12.11 -41.55
N ASN A 10 -22.85 -13.05 -42.51
CA ASN A 10 -22.16 -12.82 -43.76
C ASN A 10 -23.13 -12.12 -44.70
N ALA A 11 -22.65 -11.09 -45.43
CA ALA A 11 -23.31 -10.59 -46.62
C ALA A 11 -22.29 -10.48 -47.76
N PHE A 12 -22.41 -11.39 -48.66
CA PHE A 12 -21.80 -11.43 -49.99
C PHE A 12 -22.71 -10.67 -50.96
N GLY A 13 -22.16 -9.79 -51.75
CA GLY A 13 -22.87 -9.10 -52.81
C GLY A 13 -21.97 -8.90 -54.03
N LEU A 14 -22.03 -9.88 -54.93
CA LEU A 14 -21.51 -9.77 -56.31
C LEU A 14 -22.52 -9.03 -57.17
N LEU A 15 -22.07 -8.06 -57.97
CA LEU A 15 -22.77 -7.65 -59.18
C LEU A 15 -21.77 -7.36 -60.28
N SER A 16 -21.81 -8.24 -61.24
CA SER A 16 -21.21 -8.11 -62.60
C SER A 16 -22.08 -7.23 -63.47
N GLY A 17 -21.48 -6.41 -64.25
CA GLY A 17 -22.14 -5.66 -65.33
C GLY A 17 -21.13 -5.31 -66.42
N ALA A 18 -21.27 -6.00 -67.52
CA ALA A 18 -20.42 -5.86 -68.73
C ALA A 18 -20.97 -4.81 -69.69
N SER A 19 -20.05 -4.36 -70.53
CA SER A 19 -20.14 -3.95 -71.91
C SER A 19 -20.53 -2.52 -72.30
N GLY A 20 -19.65 -1.98 -73.14
CA GLY A 20 -19.93 -0.81 -74.03
C GLY A 20 -18.64 -0.22 -74.63
N ALA A 21 -18.15 -0.86 -75.71
CA ALA A 21 -17.06 -0.33 -76.48
C ALA A 21 -17.69 0.77 -77.47
N LEU A 22 -17.17 2.02 -77.33
CA LEU A 22 -17.32 3.02 -78.38
C LEU A 22 -15.96 3.61 -78.68
N ALA A 23 -15.43 3.31 -79.86
CA ALA A 23 -14.26 3.92 -80.47
C ALA A 23 -14.56 5.36 -80.86
N GLY A 24 -13.96 6.33 -80.22
CA GLY A 24 -13.91 7.67 -80.61
C GLY A 24 -12.57 8.27 -80.22
N GLY A 25 -11.72 8.48 -81.20
CA GLY A 25 -10.41 9.05 -80.98
C GLY A 25 -10.47 10.46 -80.42
N TYR A 26 -10.13 10.59 -79.16
CA TYR A 26 -9.85 11.88 -78.55
C TYR A 26 -8.41 11.89 -78.12
N ILE A 27 -7.60 12.81 -78.64
CA ILE A 27 -6.24 13.01 -78.14
C ILE A 27 -6.40 13.70 -76.79
N ALA A 28 -6.21 12.95 -75.75
CA ALA A 28 -6.22 13.49 -74.42
C ALA A 28 -4.97 14.42 -74.23
N PRO A 29 -5.19 15.63 -73.66
CA PRO A 29 -4.06 16.49 -73.30
C PRO A 29 -3.14 15.72 -72.33
N VAL A 30 -1.85 15.84 -72.60
CA VAL A 30 -0.81 15.29 -71.70
C VAL A 30 -1.04 15.95 -70.34
N ALA A 31 -1.50 15.17 -69.39
CA ALA A 31 -1.55 15.64 -68.00
C ALA A 31 -0.13 15.95 -67.54
N GLU A 32 0.18 17.19 -67.27
CA GLU A 32 1.40 17.55 -66.55
C GLU A 32 1.40 16.77 -65.27
N THR A 33 2.46 15.96 -65.09
CA THR A 33 2.68 15.30 -63.83
C THR A 33 2.92 16.38 -62.78
N VAL A 34 1.93 16.63 -61.94
CA VAL A 34 2.10 17.47 -60.75
C VAL A 34 3.12 16.71 -59.91
N VAL A 35 4.35 17.19 -59.84
CA VAL A 35 5.35 16.73 -58.91
C VAL A 35 4.83 17.13 -57.52
N VAL A 36 4.10 16.22 -56.86
CA VAL A 36 3.74 16.38 -55.46
C VAL A 36 5.07 16.37 -54.71
N ALA A 37 5.48 17.53 -54.20
CA ALA A 37 6.61 17.60 -53.29
C ALA A 37 6.40 16.59 -52.18
N PRO A 38 7.45 15.81 -51.79
CA PRO A 38 7.32 14.89 -50.67
C PRO A 38 6.75 15.68 -49.49
N ALA A 39 5.66 15.18 -48.93
CA ALA A 39 5.11 15.76 -47.71
C ALA A 39 6.26 15.75 -46.69
N GLU A 40 6.68 16.91 -46.22
CA GLU A 40 7.64 17.07 -45.15
C GLU A 40 7.02 16.35 -43.95
N VAL A 41 7.55 15.15 -43.65
CA VAL A 41 7.15 14.39 -42.46
C VAL A 41 7.62 15.24 -41.29
N ALA A 42 6.67 15.93 -40.65
CA ALA A 42 6.96 16.65 -39.43
C ALA A 42 7.70 15.70 -38.50
N PRO A 43 8.84 16.10 -37.94
CA PRO A 43 9.57 15.23 -37.03
C PRO A 43 8.59 14.79 -35.93
N THR A 44 8.40 13.48 -35.81
CA THR A 44 7.60 12.93 -34.72
C THR A 44 8.32 13.40 -33.47
N GLU A 45 7.68 14.30 -32.75
CA GLU A 45 8.17 14.76 -31.44
C GLU A 45 8.29 13.51 -30.57
N ILE A 46 9.54 13.02 -30.44
CA ILE A 46 9.83 11.91 -29.50
C ILE A 46 9.50 12.50 -28.16
N ALA A 47 8.32 12.13 -27.63
CA ALA A 47 7.91 12.52 -26.30
C ALA A 47 9.08 12.25 -25.37
N SER A 48 9.66 13.31 -24.80
CA SER A 48 10.80 13.20 -23.91
C SER A 48 10.40 12.24 -22.79
N VAL A 49 11.06 11.10 -22.72
CA VAL A 49 10.86 10.16 -21.61
C VAL A 49 11.25 10.93 -20.37
N SER A 50 10.26 11.26 -19.53
CA SER A 50 10.52 11.98 -18.28
C SER A 50 11.50 11.17 -17.47
N ASP A 51 12.60 11.79 -17.07
CA ASP A 51 13.63 11.12 -16.27
C ASP A 51 13.14 11.00 -14.82
N TRP A 52 12.92 9.76 -14.38
CA TRP A 52 12.57 9.41 -13.02
C TRP A 52 13.75 8.86 -12.23
N ALA A 53 14.89 8.70 -12.88
CA ALA A 53 16.11 8.19 -12.25
C ALA A 53 16.70 9.25 -11.31
N GLY A 54 17.34 8.80 -10.24
CA GLY A 54 18.02 9.66 -9.29
C GLY A 54 17.60 9.45 -7.86
N GLY A 55 18.19 10.24 -6.97
CA GLY A 55 17.85 10.31 -5.57
C GLY A 55 16.55 11.10 -5.35
N TYR A 56 15.80 10.73 -4.34
CA TYR A 56 14.65 11.51 -3.89
C TYR A 56 14.47 11.40 -2.39
N ALA A 57 13.82 12.40 -1.81
CA ALA A 57 13.39 12.39 -0.43
C ALA A 57 12.00 13.05 -0.34
N GLY A 58 11.24 12.68 0.68
CA GLY A 58 9.89 13.18 0.80
C GLY A 58 9.28 13.02 2.18
N GLY A 59 8.03 13.44 2.26
CA GLY A 59 7.21 13.28 3.44
C GLY A 59 5.80 12.86 3.10
N SER A 60 5.15 12.20 4.04
CA SER A 60 3.78 11.72 3.89
C SER A 60 2.97 11.86 5.16
N ILE A 61 1.67 11.92 5.00
CA ILE A 61 0.68 11.73 6.04
C ILE A 61 -0.19 10.55 5.65
N GLY A 62 -0.63 9.78 6.63
CA GLY A 62 -1.41 8.58 6.40
C GLY A 62 -2.39 8.30 7.51
N TYR A 63 -3.23 7.31 7.25
CA TYR A 63 -4.17 6.77 8.20
C TYR A 63 -4.08 5.25 8.20
N ALA A 64 -3.74 4.70 9.37
CA ALA A 64 -3.73 3.27 9.62
C ALA A 64 -5.13 2.80 10.02
N PHE A 65 -5.54 1.63 9.54
CA PHE A 65 -6.84 1.05 9.85
C PHE A 65 -6.83 -0.46 9.63
N GLY A 66 -7.77 -1.13 10.29
CA GLY A 66 -8.12 -2.51 10.03
C GLY A 66 -6.97 -3.47 10.28
N ALA A 67 -7.00 -4.11 11.41
CA ALA A 67 -6.38 -5.37 11.68
C ALA A 67 -7.15 -6.00 12.82
N ASP A 68 -7.33 -7.27 12.73
CA ASP A 68 -7.84 -8.05 13.83
C ASP A 68 -6.60 -8.64 14.53
N ASP A 69 -6.12 -7.98 15.59
CA ASP A 69 -5.10 -8.53 16.48
C ASP A 69 -5.82 -9.39 17.51
N GLU A 70 -5.79 -10.71 17.32
CA GLU A 70 -6.36 -11.67 18.25
C GLU A 70 -5.47 -11.73 19.49
N VAL A 71 -5.99 -11.21 20.62
CA VAL A 71 -5.28 -11.26 21.91
C VAL A 71 -5.65 -12.55 22.65
N GLY A 72 -4.66 -13.42 22.85
CA GLY A 72 -4.75 -14.59 23.71
C GLY A 72 -3.87 -14.42 24.97
N ILE A 73 -4.26 -15.03 26.08
CA ILE A 73 -3.49 -15.04 27.32
C ILE A 73 -3.13 -16.48 27.69
N ASP A 74 -1.84 -16.72 27.88
CA ASP A 74 -1.30 -17.91 28.51
C ASP A 74 -0.81 -17.54 29.92
N GLN A 75 -1.35 -18.18 30.94
CA GLN A 75 -0.97 -17.94 32.33
C GLN A 75 -0.02 -19.05 32.80
N TYR A 76 1.13 -18.66 33.36
CA TYR A 76 2.15 -19.54 33.90
C TYR A 76 2.29 -19.29 35.39
N GLU A 77 2.32 -20.38 36.19
CA GLU A 77 2.69 -20.39 37.58
C GLU A 77 3.87 -21.37 37.76
N GLU A 78 4.97 -20.94 38.36
CA GLU A 78 6.20 -21.74 38.52
C GLU A 78 6.65 -22.43 37.21
N ASP A 79 6.63 -21.70 36.07
CA ASP A 79 6.95 -22.20 34.72
C ASP A 79 5.97 -23.27 34.17
N VAL A 80 4.83 -23.51 34.83
CA VAL A 80 3.80 -24.43 34.37
C VAL A 80 2.61 -23.66 33.80
N LEU A 81 2.19 -24.01 32.58
CA LEU A 81 0.98 -23.43 31.98
C LEU A 81 -0.26 -23.90 32.77
N VAL A 82 -0.89 -22.99 33.51
CA VAL A 82 -2.07 -23.27 34.33
C VAL A 82 -3.38 -22.82 33.67
N GLY A 83 -3.31 -21.90 32.70
CA GLY A 83 -4.48 -21.42 31.98
C GLY A 83 -4.13 -20.94 30.60
N ARG A 84 -5.07 -21.15 29.66
CA ARG A 84 -5.02 -20.58 28.30
C ARG A 84 -6.39 -20.05 27.93
N VAL A 85 -6.46 -18.79 27.57
CA VAL A 85 -7.66 -18.17 27.01
C VAL A 85 -7.30 -17.62 25.63
N THR A 86 -7.95 -18.17 24.61
CA THR A 86 -7.84 -17.69 23.21
C THR A 86 -9.03 -16.79 22.93
N ASP A 87 -8.84 -15.80 22.05
CA ASP A 87 -9.89 -14.88 21.58
C ASP A 87 -10.53 -14.02 22.70
N LEU A 88 -9.72 -13.43 23.56
CA LEU A 88 -10.20 -12.53 24.60
C LEU A 88 -10.80 -11.24 24.03
N THR A 89 -10.19 -10.68 23.01
CA THR A 89 -10.66 -9.48 22.31
C THR A 89 -9.90 -9.26 21.02
N ASP A 90 -10.55 -8.61 20.05
CA ASP A 90 -9.91 -8.10 18.84
C ASP A 90 -9.54 -6.65 19.05
N LEU A 91 -8.25 -6.33 18.98
CA LEU A 91 -7.76 -4.95 18.95
C LEU A 91 -7.67 -4.48 17.50
N LYS A 92 -8.27 -3.33 17.19
CA LYS A 92 -8.27 -2.72 15.85
C LYS A 92 -7.50 -1.42 15.87
N VAL A 93 -6.19 -1.54 15.77
CA VAL A 93 -5.31 -0.37 15.80
C VAL A 93 -5.60 0.55 14.62
N LYS A 94 -5.86 1.82 14.90
CA LYS A 94 -6.17 2.85 13.90
C LYS A 94 -5.64 4.20 14.34
N GLY A 95 -5.32 5.05 13.38
CA GLY A 95 -4.90 6.41 13.70
C GLY A 95 -4.15 7.10 12.59
N LEU A 96 -3.88 8.37 12.82
CA LEU A 96 -3.09 9.20 11.92
C LEU A 96 -1.60 8.95 12.12
N ASN A 97 -0.87 8.95 11.03
CA ASN A 97 0.58 8.88 11.04
C ASN A 97 1.19 9.88 10.07
N ALA A 98 2.44 10.20 10.29
CA ALA A 98 3.26 10.98 9.39
C ALA A 98 4.64 10.34 9.27
N GLY A 99 5.26 10.50 8.12
CA GLY A 99 6.56 9.90 7.86
C GLY A 99 7.41 10.71 6.91
N ILE A 100 8.69 10.40 6.97
CA ILE A 100 9.69 10.85 6.01
C ILE A 100 10.29 9.63 5.32
N HIS A 101 10.74 9.83 4.10
CA HIS A 101 11.36 8.76 3.33
C HIS A 101 12.43 9.30 2.40
N ALA A 102 13.35 8.43 2.04
CA ALA A 102 14.37 8.70 1.04
C ALA A 102 14.67 7.44 0.24
N GLY A 103 14.94 7.61 -1.04
CA GLY A 103 15.18 6.49 -1.93
C GLY A 103 16.05 6.86 -3.13
N TYR A 104 16.34 5.85 -3.91
CA TYR A 104 17.01 5.99 -5.19
C TYR A 104 16.26 5.19 -6.25
N ARG A 105 16.15 5.75 -7.44
CA ARG A 105 15.42 5.14 -8.57
C ARG A 105 16.33 4.95 -9.76
N TRP A 106 16.20 3.80 -10.38
CA TRP A 106 16.71 3.53 -11.72
C TRP A 106 15.55 3.48 -12.68
N GLN A 107 15.76 3.99 -13.88
CA GLN A 107 14.78 3.91 -14.95
C GLN A 107 15.35 3.14 -16.14
N ARG A 108 14.54 2.24 -16.68
CA ARG A 108 14.83 1.52 -17.92
C ARG A 108 13.58 1.52 -18.80
N ALA A 109 13.61 2.31 -19.85
CA ALA A 109 12.43 2.60 -20.67
C ALA A 109 11.28 3.11 -19.77
N ASN A 110 10.13 2.44 -19.75
CA ASN A 110 8.98 2.81 -18.93
C ASN A 110 8.98 2.17 -17.53
N TRP A 111 10.00 1.38 -17.18
CA TRP A 111 10.12 0.78 -15.86
C TRP A 111 10.98 1.64 -14.94
N VAL A 112 10.47 1.88 -13.73
CA VAL A 112 11.16 2.59 -12.66
C VAL A 112 11.21 1.67 -11.44
N PHE A 113 12.39 1.49 -10.86
CA PHE A 113 12.55 0.61 -9.70
C PHE A 113 13.66 1.11 -8.80
N GLY A 114 13.58 0.79 -7.52
CA GLY A 114 14.62 1.16 -6.57
C GLY A 114 14.22 1.01 -5.11
N PRO A 115 15.20 1.08 -4.20
CA PRO A 115 14.98 1.02 -2.76
C PRO A 115 14.47 2.36 -2.21
N GLU A 116 13.69 2.24 -1.13
CA GLU A 116 13.24 3.37 -0.32
C GLU A 116 13.32 2.99 1.16
N LEU A 117 13.89 3.88 1.96
CA LEU A 117 13.89 3.85 3.42
C LEU A 117 12.79 4.78 3.93
N THR A 118 12.01 4.32 4.91
CA THR A 118 10.92 5.08 5.50
C THR A 118 11.03 5.09 7.02
N ILE A 119 10.65 6.20 7.64
CA ILE A 119 10.45 6.33 9.08
C ILE A 119 9.09 6.98 9.28
N GLU A 120 8.21 6.31 9.99
CA GLU A 120 6.85 6.77 10.25
C GLU A 120 6.59 6.75 11.76
N ALA A 121 5.85 7.77 12.23
CA ALA A 121 5.36 7.85 13.60
C ALA A 121 3.96 8.47 13.60
N GLY A 122 3.19 8.21 14.65
CA GLY A 122 1.83 8.74 14.72
C GLY A 122 1.09 8.34 15.98
N ASP A 123 -0.14 8.75 16.03
CA ASP A 123 -1.08 8.36 17.07
C ASP A 123 -1.93 7.19 16.54
N ILE A 124 -1.28 6.01 16.53
CA ILE A 124 -1.89 4.76 16.08
C ILE A 124 -2.07 3.90 17.31
N SER A 125 -3.30 3.82 17.82
CA SER A 125 -3.62 3.05 19.03
C SER A 125 -5.01 2.44 18.95
N ASP A 126 -5.24 1.46 19.82
CA ASP A 126 -6.58 0.99 20.18
C ASP A 126 -6.62 0.68 21.66
N GLU A 127 -7.71 1.10 22.30
CA GLU A 127 -7.97 0.90 23.71
C GLU A 127 -9.29 0.15 23.91
N LYS A 128 -9.27 -0.86 24.76
CA LYS A 128 -10.46 -1.56 25.21
C LYS A 128 -10.45 -1.72 26.71
N SER A 129 -11.60 -1.48 27.31
CA SER A 129 -11.79 -1.68 28.75
C SER A 129 -13.06 -2.48 29.02
N GLY A 130 -12.98 -3.30 30.06
CA GLY A 130 -14.10 -4.06 30.60
C GLY A 130 -14.24 -3.81 32.10
N SER A 131 -15.47 -3.68 32.59
CA SER A 131 -15.73 -3.46 34.01
C SER A 131 -16.68 -4.53 34.53
N GLY A 132 -16.48 -4.94 35.77
CA GLY A 132 -17.32 -5.93 36.45
C GLY A 132 -17.26 -5.78 37.95
N ILE A 133 -18.11 -6.54 38.68
CA ILE A 133 -18.05 -6.64 40.11
C ILE A 133 -17.44 -8.00 40.48
N VAL A 134 -16.33 -7.97 41.21
CA VAL A 134 -15.63 -9.16 41.72
C VAL A 134 -15.56 -9.04 43.25
N ASP A 135 -16.10 -10.00 43.96
CA ASP A 135 -16.15 -10.05 45.45
C ASP A 135 -16.78 -8.79 46.11
N GLY A 136 -17.65 -8.06 45.37
CA GLY A 136 -18.29 -6.85 45.83
C GLY A 136 -17.61 -5.55 45.47
N ASP A 137 -16.41 -5.59 44.90
CA ASP A 137 -15.65 -4.46 44.43
C ASP A 137 -15.86 -4.23 42.93
N PHE A 138 -15.90 -2.96 42.53
CA PHE A 138 -15.95 -2.58 41.12
C PHE A 138 -14.57 -2.61 40.50
N VAL A 139 -14.31 -3.58 39.58
CA VAL A 139 -13.04 -3.78 38.93
C VAL A 139 -13.16 -3.35 37.48
N THR A 140 -12.20 -2.56 37.01
CA THR A 140 -12.04 -2.21 35.59
C THR A 140 -10.67 -2.66 35.11
N LEU A 141 -10.63 -3.41 34.00
CA LEU A 141 -9.42 -3.80 33.30
C LEU A 141 -9.41 -3.07 31.94
N GLY A 142 -8.27 -2.48 31.59
CA GLY A 142 -8.05 -1.82 30.30
C GLY A 142 -6.82 -2.37 29.62
N PHE A 143 -6.93 -2.50 28.30
CA PHE A 143 -5.84 -2.90 27.41
C PHE A 143 -5.66 -1.83 26.33
N GLU A 144 -4.46 -1.32 26.15
CA GLU A 144 -4.13 -0.38 25.08
C GLU A 144 -2.91 -0.91 24.33
N SER A 145 -3.00 -0.89 22.99
CA SER A 145 -1.88 -1.13 22.10
C SER A 145 -1.55 0.15 21.35
N LYS A 146 -0.30 0.57 21.35
CA LYS A 146 0.17 1.80 20.73
C LYS A 146 1.38 1.53 19.86
N VAL A 147 1.39 2.14 18.66
CA VAL A 147 2.54 2.13 17.74
C VAL A 147 3.33 3.42 17.93
N ASN A 148 4.60 3.32 18.35
CA ASN A 148 5.45 4.48 18.54
C ASN A 148 6.08 4.94 17.23
N HIS A 149 6.81 4.06 16.57
CA HIS A 149 7.37 4.34 15.24
C HIS A 149 7.60 3.06 14.44
N ILE A 150 7.64 3.23 13.12
CA ILE A 150 7.87 2.15 12.17
C ILE A 150 9.01 2.56 11.25
N LEU A 151 10.04 1.72 11.19
CA LEU A 151 11.13 1.79 10.23
C LEU A 151 10.84 0.81 9.09
N GLY A 152 10.96 1.24 7.83
CA GLY A 152 10.74 0.41 6.66
C GLY A 152 11.88 0.49 5.67
N LEU A 153 12.25 -0.64 5.09
CA LEU A 153 13.12 -0.73 3.91
C LEU A 153 12.37 -1.50 2.84
N GLN A 154 12.05 -0.85 1.74
CA GLN A 154 11.24 -1.45 0.68
C GLN A 154 11.84 -1.25 -0.70
N MET A 155 11.52 -2.16 -1.62
CA MET A 155 11.74 -2.02 -3.05
C MET A 155 10.44 -1.55 -3.68
N LYS A 156 10.53 -0.48 -4.48
CA LYS A 156 9.44 -0.01 -5.34
C LYS A 156 9.74 -0.39 -6.77
N THR A 157 8.73 -0.89 -7.47
CA THR A 157 8.82 -1.21 -8.90
C THR A 157 7.56 -0.75 -9.58
N GLY A 158 7.68 0.09 -10.58
CA GLY A 158 6.54 0.71 -11.25
C GLY A 158 6.71 0.85 -12.74
N TYR A 159 5.61 1.19 -13.38
CA TYR A 159 5.51 1.41 -14.82
C TYR A 159 4.95 2.80 -15.11
N LEU A 160 5.59 3.51 -16.03
CA LEU A 160 5.15 4.82 -16.49
C LEU A 160 3.97 4.65 -17.45
N VAL A 161 2.76 4.96 -16.98
CA VAL A 161 1.56 4.95 -17.81
C VAL A 161 1.50 6.15 -18.76
N ASN A 162 2.21 7.20 -18.41
CA ASN A 162 2.57 8.36 -19.23
C ASN A 162 3.85 9.00 -18.66
N PRO A 163 4.51 9.94 -19.37
CA PRO A 163 5.77 10.54 -18.90
C PRO A 163 5.74 11.13 -17.49
N GLN A 164 4.58 11.54 -17.01
CA GLN A 164 4.41 12.22 -15.71
C GLN A 164 3.77 11.34 -14.63
N THR A 165 3.34 10.10 -14.95
CA THR A 165 2.59 9.27 -14.00
C THR A 165 3.17 7.87 -13.92
N LEU A 166 3.56 7.50 -12.73
CA LEU A 166 4.08 6.19 -12.35
C LEU A 166 3.03 5.45 -11.54
N VAL A 167 2.71 4.22 -11.92
CA VAL A 167 1.96 3.26 -11.09
C VAL A 167 2.94 2.22 -10.60
N TYR A 168 2.95 1.93 -9.29
CA TYR A 168 3.97 1.07 -8.71
C TYR A 168 3.40 0.11 -7.66
N GLY A 169 4.13 -0.98 -7.48
CA GLY A 169 4.05 -1.85 -6.33
C GLY A 169 5.26 -1.68 -5.44
N SER A 170 5.10 -1.91 -4.15
CA SER A 170 6.18 -1.95 -3.17
C SER A 170 6.14 -3.24 -2.36
N ALA A 171 7.30 -3.72 -1.97
CA ALA A 171 7.45 -4.83 -1.06
C ALA A 171 8.71 -4.62 -0.22
N GLY A 172 8.64 -4.91 1.08
CA GLY A 172 9.76 -4.65 1.95
C GLY A 172 9.65 -5.24 3.34
N TYR A 173 10.70 -4.98 4.10
CA TYR A 173 10.82 -5.28 5.51
C TYR A 173 10.39 -4.06 6.33
N VAL A 174 9.69 -4.30 7.42
CA VAL A 174 9.30 -3.29 8.40
C VAL A 174 9.67 -3.74 9.80
N ARG A 175 10.06 -2.78 10.62
CA ARG A 175 10.30 -2.95 12.05
C ARG A 175 9.53 -1.87 12.79
N GLY A 176 8.67 -2.30 13.71
CA GLY A 176 7.86 -1.42 14.54
C GLY A 176 8.22 -1.53 16.01
N ASP A 177 8.15 -0.41 16.71
CA ASP A 177 8.22 -0.34 18.16
C ASP A 177 6.83 -0.04 18.69
N PHE A 178 6.39 -0.89 19.62
CA PHE A 178 5.04 -0.91 20.15
C PHE A 178 5.09 -0.85 21.67
N ASP A 179 4.05 -0.22 22.26
CA ASP A 179 3.77 -0.26 23.69
C ASP A 179 2.47 -1.01 23.94
N TYR A 180 2.49 -1.91 24.89
CA TYR A 180 1.31 -2.58 25.41
C TYR A 180 1.07 -2.07 26.82
N ILE A 181 -0.11 -1.51 27.07
CA ILE A 181 -0.45 -0.91 28.36
C ILE A 181 -1.61 -1.71 28.94
N LEU A 182 -1.37 -2.30 30.11
CA LEU A 182 -2.36 -2.99 30.92
C LEU A 182 -2.71 -2.10 32.10
N SER A 183 -3.97 -1.75 32.27
CA SER A 183 -4.49 -0.98 33.38
C SER A 183 -5.49 -1.79 34.20
N ALA A 184 -5.39 -1.68 35.52
CA ALA A 184 -6.33 -2.29 36.42
C ALA A 184 -6.71 -1.30 37.53
N THR A 185 -8.02 -1.15 37.79
CA THR A 185 -8.51 -0.32 38.87
C THR A 185 -9.56 -1.10 39.70
N ILE A 186 -9.53 -0.92 41.02
CA ILE A 186 -10.50 -1.44 41.95
C ILE A 186 -11.13 -0.24 42.67
N ASN A 187 -12.45 -0.07 42.53
CA ASN A 187 -13.21 1.07 43.07
C ASN A 187 -12.64 2.44 42.63
N GLY A 188 -12.02 2.51 41.46
CA GLY A 188 -11.41 3.73 40.89
C GLY A 188 -9.97 4.00 41.33
N GLU A 189 -9.39 3.15 42.20
CA GLU A 189 -7.98 3.21 42.57
C GLU A 189 -7.22 2.07 41.91
N GLY A 190 -6.06 2.35 41.30
CA GLY A 190 -5.26 1.33 40.61
C GLY A 190 -4.08 1.94 39.87
N GLY A 191 -3.55 1.20 38.92
CA GLY A 191 -2.38 1.58 38.16
C GLY A 191 -2.35 0.96 36.76
N SER A 192 -1.31 1.30 36.01
CA SER A 192 -1.03 0.70 34.70
C SER A 192 0.40 0.22 34.66
N VAL A 193 0.62 -0.88 33.93
CA VAL A 193 1.92 -1.42 33.59
C VAL A 193 2.09 -1.30 32.08
N THR A 194 3.23 -0.76 31.63
CA THR A 194 3.56 -0.62 30.21
C THR A 194 4.73 -1.51 29.88
N GLU A 195 4.56 -2.35 28.87
CA GLU A 195 5.61 -3.17 28.28
C GLU A 195 5.85 -2.73 26.85
N SER A 196 7.11 -2.39 26.55
CA SER A 196 7.54 -2.01 25.20
C SER A 196 8.15 -3.22 24.49
N TYR A 197 7.76 -3.43 23.26
CA TYR A 197 8.33 -4.50 22.44
C TYR A 197 8.56 -4.04 21.01
N THR A 198 9.46 -4.76 20.33
CA THR A 198 9.77 -4.52 18.92
C THR A 198 9.34 -5.73 18.11
N ALA A 199 8.69 -5.49 16.99
CA ALA A 199 8.29 -6.55 16.08
C ALA A 199 8.82 -6.28 14.66
N ASP A 200 9.23 -7.35 14.03
CA ASP A 200 9.74 -7.38 12.66
C ASP A 200 8.69 -7.97 11.72
N GLY A 201 8.63 -7.46 10.50
CA GLY A 201 7.61 -7.89 9.57
C GLY A 201 7.89 -7.55 8.12
N TYR A 202 6.85 -7.67 7.32
CA TYR A 202 6.88 -7.30 5.91
C TYR A 202 5.78 -6.31 5.56
N SER A 203 6.01 -5.59 4.48
CA SER A 203 5.00 -4.70 3.88
C SER A 203 4.81 -4.99 2.41
N LEU A 204 3.58 -4.84 1.95
CA LEU A 204 3.20 -4.89 0.54
C LEU A 204 2.37 -3.66 0.22
N GLY A 205 2.64 -3.00 -0.88
CA GLY A 205 1.92 -1.77 -1.24
C GLY A 205 1.64 -1.62 -2.72
N LEU A 206 0.66 -0.79 -2.99
CA LEU A 206 0.31 -0.33 -4.34
C LEU A 206 0.11 1.18 -4.30
N GLY A 207 0.64 1.87 -5.29
CA GLY A 207 0.55 3.31 -5.33
C GLY A 207 0.65 3.89 -6.72
N PHE A 208 0.38 5.17 -6.77
CA PHE A 208 0.65 5.97 -7.95
C PHE A 208 1.33 7.28 -7.55
N GLU A 209 2.18 7.77 -8.42
CA GLU A 209 2.90 9.01 -8.24
C GLU A 209 2.82 9.85 -9.50
N ARG A 210 2.61 11.15 -9.34
CA ARG A 210 2.50 12.09 -10.45
C ARG A 210 3.45 13.26 -10.26
N LYS A 211 4.29 13.49 -11.25
CA LYS A 211 5.12 14.69 -11.32
C LYS A 211 4.25 15.93 -11.53
N LEU A 212 4.45 16.92 -10.68
CA LEU A 212 3.90 18.27 -10.81
C LEU A 212 4.90 19.21 -11.47
N ARG A 213 6.19 18.95 -11.23
CA ARG A 213 7.36 19.63 -11.81
C ARG A 213 8.47 18.61 -11.99
N ASP A 214 9.54 18.99 -12.65
CA ASP A 214 10.68 18.08 -12.89
C ASP A 214 11.23 17.46 -11.62
N ASN A 215 11.25 18.22 -10.53
CA ASN A 215 11.82 17.83 -9.24
C ASN A 215 10.77 17.62 -8.13
N LEU A 216 9.48 17.77 -8.42
CA LEU A 216 8.41 17.65 -7.42
C LEU A 216 7.31 16.74 -7.91
N SER A 217 6.98 15.72 -7.13
CA SER A 217 5.85 14.82 -7.37
C SER A 217 4.98 14.66 -6.13
N VAL A 218 3.75 14.24 -6.36
CA VAL A 218 2.79 13.84 -5.33
C VAL A 218 2.46 12.36 -5.53
N PHE A 219 2.23 11.64 -4.44
CA PHE A 219 1.87 10.25 -4.50
C PHE A 219 0.73 9.91 -3.54
N ALA A 220 0.04 8.81 -3.86
CA ALA A 220 -0.83 8.10 -2.94
C ALA A 220 -0.47 6.62 -2.97
N GLU A 221 -0.46 6.00 -1.81
CA GLU A 221 -0.07 4.59 -1.62
C GLU A 221 -0.98 3.95 -0.58
N TRP A 222 -1.48 2.77 -0.90
CA TRP A 222 -2.03 1.84 0.06
C TRP A 222 -0.97 0.80 0.39
N GLN A 223 -0.82 0.47 1.67
CA GLN A 223 0.16 -0.48 2.16
C GLN A 223 -0.48 -1.41 3.19
N TYR A 224 -0.22 -2.70 3.04
CA TYR A 224 -0.48 -3.72 4.06
C TYR A 224 0.82 -4.03 4.79
N ARG A 225 0.76 -4.12 6.10
CA ARG A 225 1.89 -4.44 6.99
C ARG A 225 1.50 -5.58 7.90
N ASN A 226 2.40 -6.54 8.06
CA ASN A 226 2.24 -7.65 8.99
C ASN A 226 3.57 -7.86 9.72
N PHE A 227 3.54 -7.70 11.04
CA PHE A 227 4.72 -7.77 11.90
C PHE A 227 4.95 -9.17 12.49
N GLY A 228 4.18 -10.17 12.02
CA GLY A 228 4.31 -11.54 12.50
C GLY A 228 3.80 -11.71 13.94
N LYS A 229 4.12 -12.85 14.51
CA LYS A 229 3.71 -13.18 15.89
C LYS A 229 4.83 -12.82 16.86
N THR A 230 4.50 -12.02 17.87
CA THR A 230 5.43 -11.64 18.93
C THR A 230 4.84 -12.02 20.28
N ASP A 231 5.62 -12.74 21.09
CA ASP A 231 5.23 -13.08 22.45
C ASP A 231 5.61 -11.91 23.37
N VAL A 232 4.61 -11.34 24.06
CA VAL A 232 4.78 -10.29 25.07
C VAL A 232 4.60 -10.91 26.44
N THR A 233 5.60 -10.78 27.31
CA THR A 233 5.62 -11.40 28.62
C THR A 233 5.53 -10.34 29.71
N PHE A 234 4.50 -10.42 30.52
CA PHE A 234 4.39 -9.65 31.77
C PHE A 234 4.77 -10.58 32.90
N ALA A 235 5.92 -10.32 33.55
CA ALA A 235 6.44 -11.16 34.64
C ALA A 235 6.33 -10.41 35.96
N ASP A 236 5.86 -11.12 37.01
CA ASP A 236 5.92 -10.66 38.40
C ASP A 236 6.42 -11.82 39.27
N GLY A 237 7.74 -11.83 39.53
CA GLY A 237 8.39 -12.89 40.26
C GLY A 237 8.48 -14.19 39.47
N THR A 238 7.87 -15.28 40.01
CA THR A 238 7.81 -16.62 39.37
C THR A 238 6.57 -16.79 38.46
N ASP A 239 5.65 -15.84 38.51
CA ASP A 239 4.40 -15.89 37.77
C ASP A 239 4.52 -15.03 36.50
N ALA A 240 4.04 -15.52 35.39
CA ALA A 240 4.11 -14.81 34.10
C ALA A 240 2.80 -14.92 33.34
N ILE A 241 2.40 -13.80 32.76
CA ILE A 241 1.33 -13.73 31.78
C ILE A 241 1.97 -13.54 30.43
N LEU A 242 1.78 -14.48 29.55
CA LEU A 242 2.24 -14.42 28.16
C LEU A 242 1.05 -14.05 27.26
N THR A 243 1.17 -12.97 26.52
CA THR A 243 0.23 -12.65 25.45
C THR A 243 0.92 -12.73 24.10
N ARG A 244 0.18 -13.16 23.08
CA ARG A 244 0.69 -13.24 21.70
C ARG A 244 0.02 -12.17 20.86
N ALA A 245 0.80 -11.19 20.44
CA ALA A 245 0.37 -10.15 19.53
C ALA A 245 0.69 -10.54 18.09
N THR A 246 -0.24 -10.26 17.18
CA THR A 246 -0.05 -10.41 15.73
C THR A 246 -0.38 -9.07 15.05
N PRO A 247 0.43 -8.02 15.28
CA PRO A 247 0.08 -6.70 14.78
C PRO A 247 0.16 -6.66 13.26
N GLU A 248 -1.00 -6.41 12.67
CA GLU A 248 -1.11 -6.16 11.24
C GLU A 248 -2.03 -4.97 11.00
N HIS A 249 -1.83 -4.23 9.94
CA HIS A 249 -2.70 -3.13 9.57
C HIS A 249 -2.54 -2.70 8.12
N HIS A 250 -3.58 -2.07 7.61
CA HIS A 250 -3.55 -1.32 6.36
C HIS A 250 -3.19 0.13 6.65
N ASN A 251 -2.46 0.76 5.73
CA ASN A 251 -2.16 2.19 5.79
C ASN A 251 -2.42 2.82 4.42
N VAL A 252 -3.21 3.88 4.39
CA VAL A 252 -3.36 4.72 3.20
C VAL A 252 -2.64 6.02 3.47
N LYS A 253 -1.73 6.40 2.59
CA LYS A 253 -0.92 7.60 2.74
C LYS A 253 -0.86 8.42 1.45
N ILE A 254 -0.76 9.72 1.63
CA ILE A 254 -0.48 10.69 0.58
C ILE A 254 0.79 11.45 0.95
N GLY A 255 1.56 11.85 -0.04
CA GLY A 255 2.80 12.55 0.23
C GLY A 255 3.37 13.25 -0.98
N VAL A 256 4.53 13.84 -0.75
CA VAL A 256 5.30 14.56 -1.75
C VAL A 256 6.73 14.01 -1.81
N ASN A 257 7.29 13.97 -3.02
CA ASN A 257 8.68 13.63 -3.29
C ASN A 257 9.40 14.80 -3.93
N PHE A 258 10.60 15.05 -3.49
CA PHE A 258 11.52 15.96 -4.09
C PHE A 258 12.71 15.17 -4.65
N SER A 259 12.90 15.24 -5.98
CA SER A 259 13.96 14.54 -6.72
C SER A 259 15.16 15.45 -6.96
N PHE A 260 16.38 14.90 -6.91
CA PHE A 260 17.66 15.63 -7.09
C PHE A 260 18.71 14.78 -7.82
#